data_cdf91e7b0bed13a2c3e358efad5fa4b0
#
_entry.id   cdf91e7b0bed13a2c3e358efad5fa4b0
#
_cell.length_a   1.000
_cell.length_b   1.000
_cell.length_c   1.000
_cell.angle_alpha   90.00
_cell.angle_beta   90.00
_cell.angle_gamma   90.00
#
_symmetry.space_group_name_H-M   'P 1'
#
loop_
_entity.id
_entity.type
_entity.pdbx_description
1 polymer ?
#
loop_
_entity_poly.entity_id
_entity_poly.type
_entity_poly.pdbx_seq_one_letter_code
_entity_poly.pdbx_strand_id
1 'polypeptide(L)'
;MKVLKTLAGLACGLAVAGAAFAADPVKIGLILPMSGPFAAYGKQIEHGVKLYLAQHGDTYGGRKVELILKDDNPGTSGDVDKRLAQELVVKDKVDILAGFGLTPSAFAVAPVATEAKKPMVVMNAATSAITTKSPYIIRTSMTLPQNTAPVASWAAKNGIKKVFTLVADYGPGHDSEAQFKKTFTAAGGQIVGEVRVPVKNPDFAPFLQKIK
;
A
#
# COMPACT_ATOMS: atom_id res chain seq x y z
N MET A 1 -18.13 59.34 -64.18
CA MET A 1 -18.05 59.99 -62.85
C MET A 1 -18.90 59.19 -61.88
N LYS A 2 -18.32 58.62 -61.01
CA LYS A 2 -18.71 58.30 -59.61
C LYS A 2 -17.95 57.07 -59.17
N VAL A 3 -16.98 57.32 -58.35
CA VAL A 3 -16.10 56.34 -57.72
C VAL A 3 -16.91 55.67 -56.61
N LEU A 4 -17.10 54.37 -56.73
CA LEU A 4 -17.67 53.56 -55.63
C LEU A 4 -16.50 52.96 -54.84
N LYS A 5 -16.23 53.53 -53.69
CA LYS A 5 -15.23 53.01 -52.75
C LYS A 5 -15.85 51.82 -52.02
N THR A 6 -15.39 50.64 -52.37
CA THR A 6 -15.70 49.41 -51.61
C THR A 6 -14.78 49.32 -50.42
N LEU A 7 -15.26 49.54 -49.21
CA LEU A 7 -14.56 49.20 -47.98
C LEU A 7 -14.60 47.68 -47.80
N ALA A 8 -13.49 47.04 -48.07
CA ALA A 8 -13.27 45.65 -47.60
C ALA A 8 -12.92 45.72 -46.14
N GLY A 9 -13.89 45.40 -45.26
CA GLY A 9 -13.64 45.22 -43.84
C GLY A 9 -12.84 43.94 -43.60
N LEU A 10 -11.60 44.13 -43.22
CA LEU A 10 -10.70 43.08 -42.77
C LEU A 10 -11.10 42.65 -41.37
N ALA A 11 -12.00 41.67 -41.25
CA ALA A 11 -12.29 41.02 -39.98
C ALA A 11 -11.15 40.07 -39.64
N CYS A 12 -10.09 40.58 -38.98
CA CYS A 12 -9.10 39.74 -38.30
C CYS A 12 -9.76 39.10 -37.11
N GLY A 13 -10.35 37.91 -37.31
CA GLY A 13 -10.72 37.02 -36.22
C GLY A 13 -9.46 36.54 -35.53
N LEU A 14 -9.09 37.13 -34.40
CA LEU A 14 -8.12 36.54 -33.49
C LEU A 14 -8.74 35.22 -33.00
N ALA A 15 -8.43 34.12 -33.66
CA ALA A 15 -8.55 32.80 -33.07
C ALA A 15 -7.47 32.72 -31.96
N VAL A 16 -7.83 33.13 -30.76
CA VAL A 16 -7.07 32.75 -29.56
C VAL A 16 -7.25 31.24 -29.45
N ALA A 17 -6.38 30.50 -30.12
CA ALA A 17 -6.19 29.09 -29.82
C ALA A 17 -5.71 29.07 -28.36
N GLY A 18 -6.63 28.90 -27.44
CA GLY A 18 -6.31 28.62 -26.05
C GLY A 18 -5.44 27.37 -26.04
N ALA A 19 -4.13 27.57 -25.90
CA ALA A 19 -3.25 26.48 -25.57
C ALA A 19 -3.83 25.86 -24.28
N ALA A 20 -4.55 24.75 -24.44
CA ALA A 20 -4.95 23.93 -23.33
C ALA A 20 -3.63 23.46 -22.71
N PHE A 21 -3.14 24.21 -21.70
CA PHE A 21 -2.05 23.72 -20.87
C PHE A 21 -2.57 22.44 -20.26
N ALA A 22 -2.07 21.31 -20.76
CA ALA A 22 -2.33 20.03 -20.10
C ALA A 22 -1.89 20.19 -18.66
N ALA A 23 -2.80 20.03 -17.72
CA ALA A 23 -2.47 20.13 -16.31
C ALA A 23 -1.38 19.09 -15.99
N ASP A 24 -0.44 19.46 -15.13
CA ASP A 24 0.63 18.55 -14.72
C ASP A 24 0.07 17.20 -14.28
N PRO A 25 0.69 16.07 -14.62
CA PRO A 25 0.20 14.76 -14.24
C PRO A 25 0.13 14.61 -12.72
N VAL A 26 -0.78 13.77 -12.25
CA VAL A 26 -0.77 13.26 -10.87
C VAL A 26 0.26 12.15 -10.81
N LYS A 27 1.34 12.35 -10.08
CA LYS A 27 2.41 11.37 -9.93
C LYS A 27 2.17 10.49 -8.70
N ILE A 28 2.13 9.18 -8.90
CA ILE A 28 1.99 8.19 -7.83
C ILE A 28 3.26 7.37 -7.75
N GLY A 29 3.98 7.49 -6.64
CA GLY A 29 5.17 6.68 -6.35
C GLY A 29 4.75 5.36 -5.69
N LEU A 30 5.01 4.23 -6.37
CA LEU A 30 4.74 2.89 -5.86
C LEU A 30 6.03 2.30 -5.31
N ILE A 31 6.05 1.95 -4.01
CA ILE A 31 7.13 1.20 -3.37
C ILE A 31 6.62 -0.21 -3.10
N LEU A 32 7.18 -1.20 -3.81
CA LEU A 32 6.69 -2.58 -3.81
C LEU A 32 7.84 -3.57 -3.80
N PRO A 33 7.68 -4.76 -3.17
CA PRO A 33 8.64 -5.84 -3.26
C PRO A 33 8.56 -6.51 -4.64
N MET A 34 9.35 -6.02 -5.61
CA MET A 34 9.36 -6.55 -6.98
C MET A 34 10.34 -7.71 -7.17
N SER A 35 11.23 -7.91 -6.22
CA SER A 35 12.24 -8.98 -6.18
C SER A 35 12.17 -9.78 -4.88
N GLY A 36 12.95 -10.88 -4.79
CA GLY A 36 13.04 -11.73 -3.61
C GLY A 36 11.76 -12.52 -3.27
N PRO A 37 11.64 -13.04 -2.04
CA PRO A 37 10.58 -13.98 -1.65
C PRO A 37 9.17 -13.40 -1.66
N PHE A 38 9.04 -12.08 -1.62
CA PHE A 38 7.75 -11.39 -1.60
C PHE A 38 7.37 -10.74 -2.94
N ALA A 39 8.14 -11.01 -4.01
CA ALA A 39 7.91 -10.43 -5.35
C ALA A 39 6.49 -10.67 -5.89
N ALA A 40 5.85 -11.76 -5.50
CA ALA A 40 4.47 -12.05 -5.92
C ALA A 40 3.48 -10.98 -5.45
N TYR A 41 3.65 -10.41 -4.25
CA TYR A 41 2.80 -9.33 -3.76
C TYR A 41 2.95 -8.06 -4.60
N GLY A 42 4.21 -7.67 -4.87
CA GLY A 42 4.50 -6.49 -5.68
C GLY A 42 3.90 -6.59 -7.08
N LYS A 43 4.09 -7.73 -7.75
CA LYS A 43 3.55 -7.99 -9.09
C LYS A 43 2.01 -7.98 -9.11
N GLN A 44 1.35 -8.59 -8.12
CA GLN A 44 -0.11 -8.59 -8.04
C GLN A 44 -0.66 -7.18 -7.87
N ILE A 45 -0.06 -6.37 -7.01
CA ILE A 45 -0.46 -4.97 -6.80
C ILE A 45 -0.24 -4.16 -8.07
N GLU A 46 0.95 -4.26 -8.69
CA GLU A 46 1.26 -3.57 -9.95
C GLU A 46 0.26 -3.92 -11.04
N HIS A 47 -0.02 -5.21 -11.23
CA HIS A 47 -0.98 -5.68 -12.24
C HIS A 47 -2.39 -5.16 -11.95
N GLY A 48 -2.83 -5.15 -10.68
CA GLY A 48 -4.13 -4.60 -10.29
C GLY A 48 -4.26 -3.12 -10.61
N VAL A 49 -3.23 -2.32 -10.30
CA VAL A 49 -3.20 -0.89 -10.64
C VAL A 49 -3.24 -0.68 -12.15
N LYS A 50 -2.40 -1.39 -12.90
CA LYS A 50 -2.36 -1.29 -14.37
C LYS A 50 -3.67 -1.73 -15.02
N LEU A 51 -4.30 -2.79 -14.52
CA LEU A 51 -5.58 -3.27 -15.01
C LEU A 51 -6.67 -2.22 -14.78
N TYR A 52 -6.73 -1.61 -13.60
CA TYR A 52 -7.70 -0.55 -13.32
C TYR A 52 -7.55 0.62 -14.29
N LEU A 53 -6.31 1.09 -14.50
CA LEU A 53 -6.05 2.17 -15.47
C LEU A 53 -6.40 1.78 -16.91
N ALA A 54 -6.16 0.54 -17.30
CA ALA A 54 -6.53 0.05 -18.63
C ALA A 54 -8.05 -0.01 -18.85
N GLN A 55 -8.82 -0.33 -17.81
CA GLN A 55 -10.28 -0.43 -17.88
C GLN A 55 -11.00 0.91 -17.75
N HIS A 56 -10.44 1.85 -16.98
CA HIS A 56 -11.11 3.11 -16.62
C HIS A 56 -10.43 4.36 -17.19
N GLY A 57 -9.31 4.16 -17.91
CA GLY A 57 -8.47 5.26 -18.40
C GLY A 57 -7.46 5.74 -17.37
N ASP A 58 -6.52 6.53 -17.83
CA ASP A 58 -5.41 7.06 -17.02
C ASP A 58 -5.55 8.56 -16.73
N THR A 59 -6.72 9.14 -16.98
CA THR A 59 -6.95 10.59 -16.83
C THR A 59 -8.11 10.83 -15.88
N TYR A 60 -7.83 11.54 -14.77
CA TYR A 60 -8.80 11.85 -13.73
C TYR A 60 -8.79 13.35 -13.42
N GLY A 61 -9.95 13.98 -13.42
CA GLY A 61 -10.07 15.43 -13.21
C GLY A 61 -9.27 16.26 -14.22
N GLY A 62 -9.14 15.77 -15.47
CA GLY A 62 -8.35 16.41 -16.54
C GLY A 62 -6.84 16.26 -16.40
N ARG A 63 -6.35 15.49 -15.41
CA ARG A 63 -4.92 15.23 -15.18
C ARG A 63 -4.60 13.77 -15.47
N LYS A 64 -3.52 13.53 -16.19
CA LYS A 64 -3.01 12.18 -16.44
C LYS A 64 -2.36 11.61 -15.18
N VAL A 65 -2.54 10.31 -14.93
CA VAL A 65 -1.85 9.58 -13.85
C VAL A 65 -0.52 9.04 -14.38
N GLU A 66 0.56 9.35 -13.68
CA GLU A 66 1.90 8.81 -13.92
C GLU A 66 2.29 7.90 -12.74
N LEU A 67 2.63 6.64 -13.03
CA LEU A 67 3.10 5.69 -12.04
C LEU A 67 4.62 5.60 -12.05
N ILE A 68 5.25 5.78 -10.90
CA ILE A 68 6.70 5.64 -10.70
C ILE A 68 6.93 4.48 -9.74
N LEU A 69 7.36 3.34 -10.29
CA LEU A 69 7.59 2.11 -9.52
C LEU A 69 9.02 2.04 -9.01
N LYS A 70 9.18 1.73 -7.72
CA LYS A 70 10.44 1.43 -7.05
C LYS A 70 10.37 0.06 -6.40
N ASP A 71 11.44 -0.74 -6.58
CA ASP A 71 11.59 -2.03 -5.91
C ASP A 71 12.23 -1.84 -4.54
N ASP A 72 11.57 -2.25 -3.48
CA ASP A 72 12.08 -2.17 -2.10
C ASP A 72 13.02 -3.33 -1.72
N ASN A 73 13.19 -4.28 -2.62
CA ASN A 73 14.15 -5.39 -2.58
C ASN A 73 14.53 -5.88 -1.16
N PRO A 74 13.90 -6.74 -0.66
CA PRO A 74 12.75 -7.50 -0.30
C PRO A 74 11.89 -6.91 0.84
N GLY A 75 11.85 -5.61 1.04
CA GLY A 75 10.90 -4.95 1.94
C GLY A 75 11.06 -5.24 3.44
N THR A 76 12.22 -5.71 3.89
CA THR A 76 12.38 -6.17 5.27
C THR A 76 13.23 -5.27 6.16
N SER A 77 13.99 -4.32 5.61
CA SER A 77 14.91 -3.48 6.40
C SER A 77 14.35 -2.08 6.72
N GLY A 78 13.41 -1.60 5.95
CA GLY A 78 12.88 -0.25 6.11
C GLY A 78 13.79 0.89 5.62
N ASP A 79 15.10 0.73 5.68
CA ASP A 79 16.05 1.79 5.28
C ASP A 79 16.01 2.06 3.78
N VAL A 80 15.92 1.01 2.97
CA VAL A 80 15.76 1.13 1.52
C VAL A 80 14.46 1.86 1.20
N ASP A 81 13.37 1.46 1.84
CA ASP A 81 12.04 2.07 1.67
C ASP A 81 12.04 3.57 1.99
N LYS A 82 12.64 3.94 3.11
CA LYS A 82 12.77 5.34 3.51
C LYS A 82 13.52 6.16 2.46
N ARG A 83 14.66 5.65 1.97
CA ARG A 83 15.45 6.31 0.93
C ARG A 83 14.67 6.43 -0.39
N LEU A 84 13.97 5.38 -0.81
CA LEU A 84 13.14 5.39 -2.01
C LEU A 84 11.99 6.39 -1.89
N ALA A 85 11.34 6.46 -0.73
CA ALA A 85 10.29 7.45 -0.47
C ALA A 85 10.82 8.89 -0.53
N GLN A 86 11.99 9.15 0.04
CA GLN A 86 12.65 10.45 -0.04
C GLN A 86 12.99 10.82 -1.49
N GLU A 87 13.50 9.88 -2.28
CA GLU A 87 13.76 10.08 -3.71
C GLU A 87 12.48 10.43 -4.46
N LEU A 88 11.41 9.65 -4.28
CA LEU A 88 10.11 9.91 -4.90
C LEU A 88 9.56 11.29 -4.56
N VAL A 89 9.66 11.71 -3.30
CA VAL A 89 9.15 13.01 -2.85
C VAL A 89 10.00 14.17 -3.36
N VAL A 90 11.32 14.09 -3.23
CA VAL A 90 12.22 15.23 -3.49
C VAL A 90 12.60 15.33 -4.96
N LYS A 91 12.98 14.21 -5.57
CA LYS A 91 13.48 14.17 -6.94
C LYS A 91 12.35 14.02 -7.97
N ASP A 92 11.50 13.00 -7.77
CA ASP A 92 10.43 12.66 -8.71
C ASP A 92 9.18 13.54 -8.49
N LYS A 93 9.09 14.23 -7.33
CA LYS A 93 8.00 15.14 -6.95
C LYS A 93 6.62 14.48 -7.00
N VAL A 94 6.51 13.29 -6.46
CA VAL A 94 5.22 12.57 -6.45
C VAL A 94 4.17 13.29 -5.59
N ASP A 95 2.92 13.18 -5.98
CA ASP A 95 1.77 13.70 -5.24
C ASP A 95 1.33 12.72 -4.16
N ILE A 96 1.47 11.41 -4.43
CA ILE A 96 1.00 10.32 -3.58
C ILE A 96 2.09 9.25 -3.47
N LEU A 97 2.32 8.76 -2.26
CA LEU A 97 3.08 7.54 -1.99
C LEU A 97 2.13 6.36 -1.85
N ALA A 98 2.38 5.24 -2.52
CA ALA A 98 1.49 4.08 -2.46
C ALA A 98 2.28 2.77 -2.53
N GLY A 99 1.59 1.65 -2.24
CA GLY A 99 2.18 0.32 -2.27
C GLY A 99 2.33 -0.29 -0.88
N PHE A 100 3.56 -0.53 -0.45
CA PHE A 100 3.94 -1.08 0.86
C PHE A 100 3.45 -2.51 1.05
N GLY A 101 4.21 -3.45 0.49
CA GLY A 101 3.92 -4.89 0.56
C GLY A 101 4.01 -5.44 1.98
N LEU A 102 4.95 -4.95 2.79
CA LEU A 102 5.24 -5.42 4.13
C LEU A 102 5.20 -4.28 5.16
N THR A 103 4.94 -4.65 6.42
CA THR A 103 4.86 -3.69 7.54
C THR A 103 6.12 -2.87 7.78
N PRO A 104 7.35 -3.42 7.73
CA PRO A 104 8.56 -2.62 7.91
C PRO A 104 8.66 -1.47 6.90
N SER A 105 8.33 -1.72 5.63
CA SER A 105 8.27 -0.71 4.58
C SER A 105 7.30 0.43 4.95
N ALA A 106 6.07 0.09 5.31
CA ALA A 106 5.06 1.08 5.69
C ALA A 106 5.48 1.92 6.91
N PHE A 107 6.07 1.31 7.93
CA PHE A 107 6.56 2.03 9.12
C PHE A 107 7.73 2.96 8.80
N ALA A 108 8.65 2.54 7.95
CA ALA A 108 9.82 3.33 7.57
C ALA A 108 9.45 4.58 6.77
N VAL A 109 8.39 4.48 5.95
CA VAL A 109 7.93 5.59 5.08
C VAL A 109 6.96 6.53 5.78
N ALA A 110 6.28 6.10 6.83
CA ALA A 110 5.31 6.94 7.56
C ALA A 110 5.86 8.32 8.00
N PRO A 111 7.09 8.45 8.54
CA PRO A 111 7.68 9.76 8.84
C PRO A 111 7.90 10.63 7.60
N VAL A 112 8.35 10.03 6.49
CA VAL A 112 8.57 10.75 5.22
C VAL A 112 7.28 11.33 4.68
N ALA A 113 6.19 10.53 4.67
CA ALA A 113 4.86 10.97 4.25
C ALA A 113 4.35 12.12 5.13
N THR A 114 4.59 12.04 6.45
CA THR A 114 4.19 13.08 7.42
C THR A 114 4.94 14.38 7.19
N GLU A 115 6.26 14.33 7.09
CA GLU A 115 7.12 15.49 6.89
C GLU A 115 6.83 16.18 5.55
N ALA A 116 6.67 15.39 4.48
CA ALA A 116 6.35 15.89 3.15
C ALA A 116 4.87 16.28 2.98
N LYS A 117 4.00 16.00 3.97
CA LYS A 117 2.54 16.17 3.90
C LYS A 117 1.93 15.52 2.64
N LYS A 118 2.41 14.31 2.31
CA LYS A 118 1.94 13.55 1.15
C LYS A 118 1.02 12.41 1.59
N PRO A 119 -0.12 12.20 0.93
CA PRO A 119 -0.93 11.00 1.15
C PRO A 119 -0.10 9.74 0.95
N MET A 120 -0.29 8.78 1.84
CA MET A 120 0.36 7.47 1.79
C MET A 120 -0.73 6.38 1.79
N VAL A 121 -0.83 5.64 0.69
CA VAL A 121 -1.83 4.59 0.50
C VAL A 121 -1.19 3.22 0.72
N VAL A 122 -1.54 2.57 1.83
CA VAL A 122 -1.06 1.23 2.17
C VAL A 122 -1.94 0.19 1.50
N MET A 123 -1.37 -0.59 0.56
CA MET A 123 -2.12 -1.49 -0.31
C MET A 123 -2.07 -2.97 0.14
N ASN A 124 -1.10 -3.38 0.97
CA ASN A 124 -1.00 -4.75 1.46
C ASN A 124 -0.55 -4.87 2.93
N ALA A 125 0.40 -4.07 3.40
CA ALA A 125 0.91 -4.17 4.77
C ALA A 125 -0.22 -4.12 5.81
N ALA A 126 -0.36 -5.17 6.63
CA ALA A 126 -1.59 -5.48 7.35
C ALA A 126 -1.53 -5.27 8.88
N THR A 127 -0.41 -4.78 9.45
CA THR A 127 -0.34 -4.44 10.88
C THR A 127 -1.32 -3.32 11.21
N SER A 128 -2.14 -3.50 12.22
CA SER A 128 -3.22 -2.57 12.61
C SER A 128 -2.70 -1.16 12.93
N ALA A 129 -1.56 -1.07 13.60
CA ALA A 129 -0.97 0.18 14.05
C ALA A 129 -0.40 1.08 12.92
N ILE A 130 -0.36 0.65 11.66
CA ILE A 130 0.24 1.46 10.58
C ILE A 130 -0.49 2.80 10.42
N THR A 131 -1.80 2.77 10.36
CA THR A 131 -2.60 3.99 10.12
C THR A 131 -2.60 4.97 11.29
N THR A 132 -2.13 4.56 12.47
CA THR A 132 -1.98 5.45 13.63
C THR A 132 -0.65 6.21 13.63
N LYS A 133 0.27 5.89 12.71
CA LYS A 133 1.61 6.50 12.67
C LYS A 133 1.64 7.86 12.00
N SER A 134 0.63 8.21 11.21
CA SER A 134 0.54 9.49 10.54
C SER A 134 -0.90 9.80 10.12
N PRO A 135 -1.34 11.07 10.17
CA PRO A 135 -2.63 11.48 9.64
C PRO A 135 -2.69 11.44 8.11
N TYR A 136 -1.58 11.23 7.44
CA TYR A 136 -1.50 11.13 5.98
C TYR A 136 -1.65 9.70 5.47
N ILE A 137 -1.80 8.70 6.36
CA ILE A 137 -1.88 7.28 5.97
C ILE A 137 -3.32 6.83 5.89
N ILE A 138 -3.67 6.26 4.73
CA ILE A 138 -4.89 5.46 4.54
C ILE A 138 -4.51 4.03 4.16
N ARG A 139 -5.42 3.09 4.40
CA ARG A 139 -5.26 1.69 4.00
C ARG A 139 -6.42 1.26 3.11
N THR A 140 -6.10 0.60 2.00
CA THR A 140 -7.10 0.01 1.09
C THR A 140 -7.20 -1.51 1.22
N SER A 141 -6.28 -2.12 1.99
CA SER A 141 -6.30 -3.55 2.32
C SER A 141 -6.93 -3.83 3.69
N MET A 142 -6.84 -5.09 4.14
CA MET A 142 -7.32 -5.51 5.45
C MET A 142 -6.26 -5.31 6.56
N THR A 143 -6.68 -5.47 7.82
CA THR A 143 -5.78 -5.71 8.95
C THR A 143 -5.76 -7.18 9.35
N LEU A 144 -4.68 -7.65 9.96
CA LEU A 144 -4.62 -9.04 10.45
C LEU A 144 -5.73 -9.35 11.48
N PRO A 145 -6.06 -8.47 12.43
CA PRO A 145 -7.20 -8.70 13.32
C PRO A 145 -8.52 -8.97 12.60
N GLN A 146 -8.81 -8.27 11.49
CA GLN A 146 -10.03 -8.49 10.69
C GLN A 146 -10.10 -9.89 10.09
N ASN A 147 -8.96 -10.44 9.64
CA ASN A 147 -8.89 -11.78 9.07
C ASN A 147 -8.85 -12.87 10.15
N THR A 148 -8.22 -12.59 11.29
CA THR A 148 -7.99 -13.58 12.34
C THR A 148 -9.23 -13.81 13.22
N ALA A 149 -9.99 -12.78 13.52
CA ALA A 149 -11.17 -12.90 14.38
C ALA A 149 -12.21 -13.92 13.88
N PRO A 150 -12.59 -13.94 12.57
CA PRO A 150 -13.48 -14.96 12.03
C PRO A 150 -12.94 -16.39 12.17
N VAL A 151 -11.64 -16.59 11.94
CA VAL A 151 -10.99 -17.91 12.07
C VAL A 151 -11.03 -18.41 13.50
N ALA A 152 -10.72 -17.54 14.47
CA ALA A 152 -10.79 -17.88 15.89
C ALA A 152 -12.22 -18.22 16.34
N SER A 153 -13.20 -17.45 15.87
CA SER A 153 -14.63 -17.71 16.14
C SER A 153 -15.10 -19.02 15.52
N TRP A 154 -14.67 -19.29 14.28
CA TRP A 154 -14.98 -20.54 13.59
C TRP A 154 -14.40 -21.74 14.34
N ALA A 155 -13.14 -21.68 14.77
CA ALA A 155 -12.50 -22.74 15.54
C ALA A 155 -13.29 -23.08 16.81
N ALA A 156 -13.66 -22.09 17.59
CA ALA A 156 -14.45 -22.29 18.82
C ALA A 156 -15.84 -22.89 18.52
N LYS A 157 -16.54 -22.39 17.50
CA LYS A 157 -17.88 -22.89 17.11
C LYS A 157 -17.84 -24.33 16.60
N ASN A 158 -16.74 -24.76 16.00
CA ASN A 158 -16.56 -26.12 15.50
C ASN A 158 -15.93 -27.09 16.52
N GLY A 159 -16.00 -26.76 17.81
CA GLY A 159 -15.65 -27.66 18.90
C GLY A 159 -14.15 -27.76 19.20
N ILE A 160 -13.30 -26.93 18.60
CA ILE A 160 -11.89 -26.87 18.94
C ILE A 160 -11.77 -26.20 20.33
N LYS A 161 -11.16 -26.93 21.29
CA LYS A 161 -11.05 -26.48 22.67
C LYS A 161 -9.66 -25.96 23.02
N LYS A 162 -8.62 -26.51 22.39
CA LYS A 162 -7.23 -26.19 22.68
C LYS A 162 -6.49 -25.86 21.39
N VAL A 163 -5.73 -24.77 21.41
CA VAL A 163 -4.94 -24.30 20.27
C VAL A 163 -3.53 -23.91 20.72
N PHE A 164 -2.53 -24.33 19.94
CA PHE A 164 -1.17 -23.81 20.00
C PHE A 164 -1.01 -22.81 18.87
N THR A 165 -0.50 -21.58 19.15
CA THR A 165 -0.28 -20.57 18.09
C THR A 165 1.16 -20.60 17.60
N LEU A 166 1.33 -20.59 16.27
CA LEU A 166 2.61 -20.39 15.62
C LEU A 166 2.46 -19.24 14.62
N VAL A 167 3.23 -18.16 14.82
CA VAL A 167 3.15 -16.96 13.99
C VAL A 167 4.53 -16.46 13.60
N ALA A 168 4.61 -15.66 12.54
CA ALA A 168 5.84 -14.96 12.19
C ALA A 168 6.16 -13.87 13.22
N ASP A 169 7.44 -13.75 13.60
CA ASP A 169 7.91 -12.79 14.61
C ASP A 169 8.08 -11.38 14.04
N TYR A 170 6.96 -10.75 13.70
CA TYR A 170 6.88 -9.34 13.28
C TYR A 170 5.43 -8.83 13.45
N GLY A 171 5.20 -7.54 13.17
CA GLY A 171 3.91 -6.87 13.45
C GLY A 171 2.65 -7.62 13.05
N PRO A 172 2.49 -8.10 11.80
CA PRO A 172 1.32 -8.90 11.40
C PRO A 172 1.11 -10.18 12.22
N GLY A 173 2.19 -10.92 12.51
CA GLY A 173 2.12 -12.13 13.32
C GLY A 173 1.65 -11.83 14.75
N HIS A 174 2.19 -10.77 15.35
CA HIS A 174 1.80 -10.33 16.69
C HIS A 174 0.32 -9.89 16.76
N ASP A 175 -0.14 -9.17 15.74
CA ASP A 175 -1.56 -8.77 15.63
C ASP A 175 -2.49 -9.98 15.50
N SER A 176 -2.11 -10.95 14.66
CA SER A 176 -2.88 -12.19 14.49
C SER A 176 -2.94 -12.99 15.79
N GLU A 177 -1.79 -13.19 16.43
CA GLU A 177 -1.69 -13.92 17.69
C GLU A 177 -2.57 -13.26 18.78
N ALA A 178 -2.44 -11.96 18.98
CA ALA A 178 -3.20 -11.22 19.96
C ALA A 178 -4.73 -11.29 19.69
N GLN A 179 -5.13 -11.12 18.42
CA GLN A 179 -6.55 -11.20 18.06
C GLN A 179 -7.10 -12.62 18.18
N PHE A 180 -6.32 -13.64 17.77
CA PHE A 180 -6.76 -15.03 17.91
C PHE A 180 -6.99 -15.38 19.37
N LYS A 181 -6.00 -15.11 20.23
CA LYS A 181 -6.11 -15.31 21.69
C LYS A 181 -7.36 -14.64 22.24
N LYS A 182 -7.52 -13.34 21.97
CA LYS A 182 -8.67 -12.55 22.44
C LYS A 182 -10.00 -13.19 22.06
N THR A 183 -10.17 -13.53 20.79
CA THR A 183 -11.45 -14.03 20.29
C THR A 183 -11.72 -15.47 20.74
N PHE A 184 -10.70 -16.33 20.68
CA PHE A 184 -10.83 -17.76 20.99
C PHE A 184 -11.07 -17.99 22.49
N THR A 185 -10.35 -17.28 23.36
CA THR A 185 -10.55 -17.41 24.81
C THR A 185 -11.88 -16.82 25.27
N ALA A 186 -12.33 -15.71 24.66
CA ALA A 186 -13.67 -15.17 24.94
C ALA A 186 -14.78 -16.14 24.56
N ALA A 187 -14.55 -17.06 23.62
CA ALA A 187 -15.46 -18.12 23.23
C ALA A 187 -15.27 -19.43 24.03
N GLY A 188 -14.48 -19.41 25.10
CA GLY A 188 -14.24 -20.56 26.00
C GLY A 188 -13.12 -21.51 25.52
N GLY A 189 -12.35 -21.14 24.52
CA GLY A 189 -11.18 -21.90 24.08
C GLY A 189 -9.94 -21.63 24.96
N GLN A 190 -8.98 -22.53 24.91
CA GLN A 190 -7.72 -22.46 25.66
C GLN A 190 -6.52 -22.37 24.71
N ILE A 191 -5.63 -21.41 24.92
CA ILE A 191 -4.31 -21.37 24.29
C ILE A 191 -3.36 -22.20 25.14
N VAL A 192 -2.86 -23.31 24.58
CA VAL A 192 -1.99 -24.26 25.29
C VAL A 192 -0.50 -24.00 25.08
N GLY A 193 -0.16 -23.08 24.20
CA GLY A 193 1.20 -22.63 23.97
C GLY A 193 1.30 -21.71 22.78
N GLU A 194 2.45 -21.09 22.64
CA GLU A 194 2.73 -20.10 21.60
C GLU A 194 4.20 -20.12 21.19
N VAL A 195 4.44 -19.87 19.92
CA VAL A 195 5.80 -19.71 19.38
C VAL A 195 5.81 -18.72 18.24
N ARG A 196 6.87 -17.93 18.18
CA ARG A 196 7.12 -16.98 17.10
C ARG A 196 8.34 -17.39 16.31
N VAL A 197 8.24 -17.31 14.98
CA VAL A 197 9.26 -17.77 14.05
C VAL A 197 9.82 -16.58 13.29
N PRO A 198 11.17 -16.42 13.18
CA PRO A 198 11.78 -15.35 12.40
C PRO A 198 11.26 -15.32 10.95
N VAL A 199 11.11 -14.10 10.38
CA VAL A 199 10.64 -13.93 8.99
C VAL A 199 11.71 -14.33 7.97
N LYS A 200 13.00 -14.16 8.32
CA LYS A 200 14.13 -14.44 7.42
C LYS A 200 14.67 -15.85 7.65
N ASN A 201 14.70 -16.64 6.58
CA ASN A 201 15.32 -17.96 6.53
C ASN A 201 15.01 -18.86 7.73
N PRO A 202 13.75 -19.07 8.09
CA PRO A 202 13.42 -19.86 9.28
C PRO A 202 13.73 -21.35 9.05
N ASP A 203 14.48 -21.93 9.98
CA ASP A 203 14.41 -23.37 10.22
C ASP A 203 13.20 -23.61 11.14
N PHE A 204 12.18 -24.27 10.64
CA PHE A 204 10.94 -24.52 11.39
C PHE A 204 11.06 -25.66 12.39
N ALA A 205 12.01 -26.59 12.23
CA ALA A 205 12.11 -27.80 13.03
C ALA A 205 12.16 -27.52 14.55
N PRO A 206 13.01 -26.62 15.08
CA PRO A 206 13.06 -26.36 16.51
C PRO A 206 11.80 -25.68 17.07
N PHE A 207 11.03 -24.99 16.21
CA PHE A 207 9.76 -24.38 16.60
C PHE A 207 8.63 -25.40 16.62
N LEU A 208 8.57 -26.31 15.65
CA LEU A 208 7.55 -27.37 15.60
C LEU A 208 7.71 -28.37 16.75
N GLN A 209 8.94 -28.66 17.19
CA GLN A 209 9.19 -29.52 18.35
C GLN A 209 8.59 -28.99 19.66
N LYS A 210 8.26 -27.71 19.75
CA LYS A 210 7.60 -27.10 20.93
C LYS A 210 6.09 -27.38 20.97
N ILE A 211 5.51 -27.81 19.85
CA ILE A 211 4.08 -28.14 19.75
C ILE A 211 3.92 -29.57 20.27
N LYS A 212 3.40 -29.72 21.50
CA LYS A 212 3.13 -30.99 22.16
C LYS A 212 1.64 -31.19 22.35
#